data_8cb45611cf2b34ba8bc06c92cb587010
#
_entry.id   8cb45611cf2b34ba8bc06c92cb587010
#
_cell.length_a   1.000
_cell.length_b   1.000
_cell.length_c   1.000
_cell.angle_alpha   90.00
_cell.angle_beta   90.00
_cell.angle_gamma   90.00
#
_symmetry.space_group_name_H-M   'P 1'
#
loop_
_entity.id
_entity.type
_entity.pdbx_description
1 polymer ?
#
loop_
_entity_poly.entity_id
_entity_poly.type
_entity_poly.pdbx_seq_one_letter_code
_entity_poly.pdbx_strand_id
1 'polypeptide(L)'
;MGKKKSLFYQFQSSINDSESGHKKFVDKHSQKSQTEQESQPWRIYSFSAKSNLLDTAHNFSGYLKEQYGISKVKEISSDMCQSWLDHCAKSGLSLSSLECYRSNLKKLSHVVNRHFGLHTDFSTTVKHELVIDKTSPREFALSKEEIEMVKSSIVKPCNSSNYFLFSSFCATRINSVEKLMCRDLTFGKDYAVTVRILDDKGGRDRTITVQDKEFYKLCRSLVSNKNPDSLLFGGIKKDSANRWLNRRLHRLGVTVKSQTIGGKAIFKRGNHSVRKFAIQEYCQKQYNLYLEQGLSPDAAKSQAEKDACIRLGHGSEGRSDIIKIYLSAGS
;
A
#
# COMPACT_ATOMS: atom_id res chain seq x y z
N MET A 1 -14.04 -25.22 36.59
CA MET A 1 -12.79 -25.12 35.83
C MET A 1 -12.97 -24.18 34.63
N GLY A 2 -12.36 -23.01 34.64
CA GLY A 2 -12.43 -22.07 33.52
C GLY A 2 -11.78 -22.67 32.29
N LYS A 3 -12.42 -22.54 31.09
CA LYS A 3 -11.85 -22.99 29.82
C LYS A 3 -10.47 -22.34 29.61
N LYS A 4 -9.41 -23.16 29.46
CA LYS A 4 -8.06 -22.67 29.14
C LYS A 4 -8.15 -21.84 27.84
N LYS A 5 -7.76 -20.57 27.92
CA LYS A 5 -7.73 -19.67 26.77
C LYS A 5 -6.70 -20.19 25.75
N SER A 6 -7.09 -20.31 24.48
CA SER A 6 -6.19 -20.78 23.42
C SER A 6 -5.00 -19.81 23.24
N LEU A 7 -3.90 -20.29 22.67
CA LEU A 7 -2.73 -19.47 22.36
C LEU A 7 -3.11 -18.27 21.47
N PHE A 8 -3.93 -18.51 20.44
CA PHE A 8 -4.43 -17.42 19.59
C PHE A 8 -5.23 -16.38 20.39
N TYR A 9 -6.09 -16.81 21.32
CA TYR A 9 -6.86 -15.88 22.15
C TYR A 9 -5.95 -14.99 23.00
N GLN A 10 -4.82 -15.51 23.49
CA GLN A 10 -3.86 -14.72 24.26
C GLN A 10 -3.22 -13.64 23.39
N PHE A 11 -2.82 -13.96 22.15
CA PHE A 11 -2.37 -12.97 21.17
C PHE A 11 -3.45 -11.94 20.84
N GLN A 12 -4.68 -12.39 20.58
CA GLN A 12 -5.79 -11.51 20.25
C GLN A 12 -6.09 -10.50 21.38
N SER A 13 -6.07 -10.94 22.62
CA SER A 13 -6.23 -10.04 23.79
C SER A 13 -5.14 -8.98 23.82
N SER A 14 -3.87 -9.40 23.71
CA SER A 14 -2.73 -8.48 23.70
C SER A 14 -2.77 -7.47 22.56
N ILE A 15 -3.19 -7.92 21.38
CA ILE A 15 -3.34 -7.05 20.19
C ILE A 15 -4.45 -6.01 20.40
N ASN A 16 -5.59 -6.41 20.97
CA ASN A 16 -6.71 -5.51 21.22
C ASN A 16 -6.35 -4.43 22.24
N ASP A 17 -5.63 -4.78 23.31
CA ASP A 17 -5.17 -3.83 24.34
C ASP A 17 -4.08 -2.87 23.82
N SER A 18 -3.48 -3.18 22.69
CA SER A 18 -2.40 -2.38 22.10
C SER A 18 -2.86 -1.44 20.98
N GLU A 19 -4.17 -1.35 20.75
CA GLU A 19 -4.74 -0.46 19.74
C GLU A 19 -4.55 1.01 20.16
N SER A 20 -4.02 1.82 19.26
CA SER A 20 -3.85 3.25 19.50
C SER A 20 -5.08 4.00 18.97
N GLY A 21 -5.67 4.85 19.82
CA GLY A 21 -6.70 5.81 19.38
C GLY A 21 -6.17 6.97 18.54
N HIS A 22 -4.86 7.08 18.35
CA HIS A 22 -4.21 8.18 17.66
C HIS A 22 -3.57 7.74 16.34
N LYS A 23 -3.44 8.69 15.39
CA LYS A 23 -2.69 8.45 14.15
C LYS A 23 -1.18 8.45 14.47
N LYS A 24 -0.44 7.54 13.83
CA LYS A 24 1.02 7.42 13.99
C LYS A 24 1.76 8.75 13.77
N PHE A 25 1.29 9.56 12.83
CA PHE A 25 1.87 10.86 12.54
C PHE A 25 1.68 11.85 13.70
N VAL A 26 0.50 11.87 14.30
CA VAL A 26 0.19 12.73 15.46
C VAL A 26 1.06 12.34 16.65
N ASP A 27 1.13 11.06 16.98
CA ASP A 27 2.00 10.56 18.05
C ASP A 27 3.46 10.93 17.80
N LYS A 28 3.96 10.75 16.59
CA LYS A 28 5.35 11.05 16.24
C LYS A 28 5.69 12.54 16.32
N HIS A 29 4.74 13.43 16.07
CA HIS A 29 4.96 14.89 16.12
C HIS A 29 4.68 15.49 17.49
N SER A 30 3.67 15.00 18.22
CA SER A 30 3.41 15.44 19.60
C SER A 30 4.54 15.08 20.54
N GLN A 31 5.30 14.09 20.19
CA GLN A 31 6.40 13.57 20.99
C GLN A 31 7.78 14.19 20.70
N LYS A 32 7.92 15.06 19.72
CA LYS A 32 9.19 15.77 19.41
C LYS A 32 9.64 16.77 20.49
N SER A 33 8.78 17.12 21.42
CA SER A 33 9.07 18.07 22.49
C SER A 33 9.54 17.43 23.81
N GLN A 34 9.63 16.11 23.89
CA GLN A 34 10.06 15.40 25.09
C GLN A 34 11.26 14.50 24.82
N THR A 35 12.32 14.72 25.58
CA THR A 35 13.60 14.02 25.55
C THR A 35 13.51 12.54 25.95
N GLU A 36 12.33 12.01 26.23
CA GLU A 36 12.05 10.64 26.71
C GLU A 36 11.06 9.94 25.77
N GLN A 37 11.42 9.83 24.49
CA GLN A 37 10.60 9.00 23.66
C GLN A 37 11.28 7.74 23.25
N GLU A 38 11.25 6.82 24.15
CA GLU A 38 11.16 5.42 23.81
C GLU A 38 10.00 5.25 22.84
N SER A 39 10.31 4.88 21.59
CA SER A 39 9.31 4.45 20.64
C SER A 39 8.42 3.44 21.34
N GLN A 40 7.09 3.65 21.34
CA GLN A 40 6.16 2.69 21.93
C GLN A 40 5.92 1.55 20.92
N PRO A 41 6.82 0.55 20.86
CA PRO A 41 6.84 -0.45 19.79
C PRO A 41 5.62 -1.37 19.81
N TRP A 42 4.87 -1.36 20.91
CA TRP A 42 3.65 -2.15 21.09
C TRP A 42 2.41 -1.50 20.48
N ARG A 43 2.35 -0.16 20.23
CA ARG A 43 1.16 0.51 19.71
C ARG A 43 0.81 0.11 18.28
N ILE A 44 -0.48 -0.13 18.01
CA ILE A 44 -1.03 -0.48 16.71
C ILE A 44 -1.87 0.70 16.19
N TYR A 45 -1.49 1.27 15.06
CA TYR A 45 -2.02 2.55 14.54
C TYR A 45 -3.04 2.43 13.41
N SER A 46 -3.35 1.24 12.92
CA SER A 46 -4.34 1.10 11.84
C SER A 46 -5.01 -0.26 11.87
N PHE A 47 -6.27 -0.30 11.39
CA PHE A 47 -7.01 -1.55 11.21
C PHE A 47 -6.28 -2.56 10.33
N SER A 48 -5.61 -2.09 9.26
CA SER A 48 -4.84 -2.98 8.39
C SER A 48 -3.64 -3.61 9.12
N ALA A 49 -2.93 -2.83 9.95
CA ALA A 49 -1.84 -3.37 10.76
C ALA A 49 -2.36 -4.36 11.80
N LYS A 50 -3.49 -4.06 12.43
CA LYS A 50 -4.17 -4.96 13.36
C LYS A 50 -4.58 -6.27 12.70
N SER A 51 -5.25 -6.20 11.54
CA SER A 51 -5.66 -7.39 10.77
C SER A 51 -4.47 -8.26 10.39
N ASN A 52 -3.42 -7.65 9.81
CA ASN A 52 -2.20 -8.40 9.45
C ASN A 52 -1.52 -9.06 10.66
N LEU A 53 -1.56 -8.39 11.81
CA LEU A 53 -0.98 -8.94 13.03
C LEU A 53 -1.82 -10.10 13.58
N LEU A 54 -3.15 -10.00 13.51
CA LEU A 54 -4.08 -11.09 13.87
C LEU A 54 -3.91 -12.30 12.94
N ASP A 55 -3.80 -12.08 11.62
CA ASP A 55 -3.58 -13.15 10.65
C ASP A 55 -2.23 -13.87 10.91
N THR A 56 -1.18 -13.10 11.21
CA THR A 56 0.13 -13.65 11.60
C THR A 56 0.02 -14.44 12.88
N ALA A 57 -0.63 -13.91 13.92
CA ALA A 57 -0.83 -14.57 15.20
C ALA A 57 -1.62 -15.88 15.07
N HIS A 58 -2.65 -15.88 14.21
CA HIS A 58 -3.45 -17.09 13.93
C HIS A 58 -2.60 -18.19 13.29
N ASN A 59 -1.87 -17.87 12.22
CA ASN A 59 -1.02 -18.85 11.52
C ASN A 59 0.12 -19.34 12.43
N PHE A 60 0.76 -18.43 13.15
CA PHE A 60 1.83 -18.77 14.09
C PHE A 60 1.36 -19.66 15.24
N SER A 61 0.21 -19.34 15.86
CA SER A 61 -0.34 -20.15 16.95
C SER A 61 -0.75 -21.55 16.50
N GLY A 62 -1.25 -21.70 15.26
CA GLY A 62 -1.53 -23.00 14.65
C GLY A 62 -0.26 -23.86 14.54
N TYR A 63 0.78 -23.29 13.95
CA TYR A 63 2.09 -23.96 13.82
C TYR A 63 2.67 -24.39 15.18
N LEU A 64 2.67 -23.46 16.16
CA LEU A 64 3.22 -23.75 17.49
C LEU A 64 2.44 -24.87 18.21
N LYS A 65 1.13 -24.91 18.04
CA LYS A 65 0.30 -25.98 18.60
C LYS A 65 0.60 -27.33 17.92
N GLU A 66 0.73 -27.34 16.60
CA GLU A 66 1.00 -28.56 15.83
C GLU A 66 2.40 -29.13 16.08
N GLN A 67 3.42 -28.27 16.05
CA GLN A 67 4.82 -28.72 16.11
C GLN A 67 5.34 -28.91 17.54
N TYR A 68 4.83 -28.14 18.50
CA TYR A 68 5.38 -28.10 19.85
C TYR A 68 4.35 -28.38 20.96
N GLY A 69 3.06 -28.48 20.63
CA GLY A 69 2.00 -28.72 21.61
C GLY A 69 1.77 -27.62 22.64
N ILE A 70 2.41 -26.44 22.47
CA ILE A 70 2.34 -25.36 23.46
C ILE A 70 0.99 -24.61 23.41
N SER A 71 0.60 -24.07 24.56
CA SER A 71 -0.69 -23.40 24.71
C SER A 71 -0.59 -22.01 25.38
N LYS A 72 0.59 -21.61 25.81
CA LYS A 72 0.80 -20.32 26.52
C LYS A 72 1.89 -19.51 25.88
N VAL A 73 1.65 -18.19 25.73
CA VAL A 73 2.62 -17.27 25.12
C VAL A 73 3.98 -17.24 25.82
N LYS A 74 4.03 -17.48 27.12
CA LYS A 74 5.27 -17.53 27.92
C LYS A 74 6.18 -18.73 27.60
N GLU A 75 5.66 -19.72 26.89
CA GLU A 75 6.38 -20.94 26.51
C GLU A 75 7.10 -20.80 25.16
N ILE A 76 6.86 -19.67 24.45
CA ILE A 76 7.42 -19.43 23.13
C ILE A 76 8.87 -18.99 23.24
N SER A 77 9.77 -19.70 22.57
CA SER A 77 11.18 -19.32 22.42
C SER A 77 11.47 -18.64 21.06
N SER A 78 12.59 -17.96 20.98
CA SER A 78 13.09 -17.38 19.71
C SER A 78 13.35 -18.46 18.65
N ASP A 79 13.80 -19.64 19.05
CA ASP A 79 14.04 -20.77 18.14
C ASP A 79 12.73 -21.28 17.51
N MET A 80 11.64 -21.32 18.28
CA MET A 80 10.32 -21.66 17.74
C MET A 80 9.84 -20.62 16.72
N CYS A 81 10.10 -19.33 17.00
CA CYS A 81 9.79 -18.24 16.07
C CYS A 81 10.60 -18.36 14.77
N GLN A 82 11.90 -18.64 14.87
CA GLN A 82 12.77 -18.84 13.72
C GLN A 82 12.35 -20.08 12.92
N SER A 83 12.05 -21.18 13.60
CA SER A 83 11.57 -22.43 12.96
C SER A 83 10.30 -22.20 12.15
N TRP A 84 9.35 -21.42 12.69
CA TRP A 84 8.13 -21.08 11.94
C TRP A 84 8.44 -20.21 10.71
N LEU A 85 9.32 -19.22 10.82
CA LEU A 85 9.68 -18.36 9.69
C LEU A 85 10.40 -19.17 8.58
N ASP A 86 11.29 -20.08 8.97
CA ASP A 86 11.97 -21.00 8.06
C ASP A 86 10.99 -21.98 7.39
N HIS A 87 9.99 -22.47 8.13
CA HIS A 87 8.89 -23.28 7.57
C HIS A 87 8.09 -22.49 6.53
N CYS A 88 7.74 -21.24 6.83
CA CYS A 88 7.06 -20.35 5.87
C CYS A 88 7.88 -20.14 4.60
N ALA A 89 9.21 -19.97 4.71
CA ALA A 89 10.10 -19.81 3.57
C ALA A 89 10.11 -21.07 2.69
N LYS A 90 10.26 -22.25 3.30
CA LYS A 90 10.22 -23.55 2.61
C LYS A 90 8.86 -23.84 1.98
N SER A 91 7.78 -23.28 2.52
CA SER A 91 6.43 -23.36 1.94
C SER A 91 6.20 -22.43 0.75
N GLY A 92 7.23 -21.75 0.26
CA GLY A 92 7.17 -20.91 -0.93
C GLY A 92 6.63 -19.51 -0.74
N LEU A 93 6.64 -18.97 0.50
CA LEU A 93 6.28 -17.57 0.71
C LEU A 93 7.33 -16.63 0.10
N SER A 94 6.85 -15.53 -0.48
CA SER A 94 7.75 -14.52 -1.05
C SER A 94 8.57 -13.81 0.03
N LEU A 95 9.76 -13.32 -0.35
CA LEU A 95 10.65 -12.56 0.53
C LEU A 95 9.90 -11.41 1.25
N SER A 96 9.06 -10.66 0.52
CA SER A 96 8.30 -9.55 1.13
C SER A 96 7.28 -10.02 2.17
N SER A 97 6.70 -11.21 2.00
CA SER A 97 5.78 -11.82 2.98
C SER A 97 6.53 -12.27 4.23
N LEU A 98 7.71 -12.86 4.06
CA LEU A 98 8.58 -13.29 5.16
C LEU A 98 9.08 -12.09 5.98
N GLU A 99 9.48 -11.00 5.33
CA GLU A 99 9.86 -9.76 6.00
C GLU A 99 8.68 -9.12 6.77
N CYS A 100 7.47 -9.24 6.22
CA CYS A 100 6.25 -8.83 6.93
C CYS A 100 6.03 -9.70 8.17
N TYR A 101 6.16 -11.03 8.07
CA TYR A 101 6.03 -11.94 9.20
C TYR A 101 7.10 -11.70 10.26
N ARG A 102 8.36 -11.50 9.87
CA ARG A 102 9.44 -11.12 10.78
C ARG A 102 9.10 -9.85 11.57
N SER A 103 8.64 -8.82 10.87
CA SER A 103 8.22 -7.56 11.50
C SER A 103 7.02 -7.75 12.44
N ASN A 104 6.07 -8.60 12.06
CA ASN A 104 4.90 -8.92 12.87
C ASN A 104 5.26 -9.75 14.11
N LEU A 105 6.17 -10.72 14.03
CA LEU A 105 6.67 -11.46 15.19
C LEU A 105 7.30 -10.51 16.23
N LYS A 106 8.18 -9.63 15.78
CA LYS A 106 8.76 -8.60 16.67
C LYS A 106 7.67 -7.74 17.31
N LYS A 107 6.65 -7.37 16.55
CA LYS A 107 5.51 -6.62 17.09
C LYS A 107 4.69 -7.43 18.09
N LEU A 108 4.44 -8.72 17.82
CA LEU A 108 3.76 -9.64 18.74
C LEU A 108 4.50 -9.77 20.07
N SER A 109 5.84 -9.88 20.04
CA SER A 109 6.65 -9.86 21.25
C SER A 109 6.37 -8.63 22.11
N HIS A 110 6.40 -7.44 21.52
CA HIS A 110 6.16 -6.20 22.25
C HIS A 110 4.74 -6.10 22.85
N VAL A 111 3.70 -6.52 22.10
CA VAL A 111 2.31 -6.45 22.60
C VAL A 111 2.06 -7.49 23.70
N VAL A 112 2.64 -8.69 23.58
CA VAL A 112 2.56 -9.76 24.57
C VAL A 112 3.28 -9.39 25.87
N ASN A 113 4.50 -8.89 25.74
CA ASN A 113 5.31 -8.47 26.89
C ASN A 113 4.59 -7.39 27.69
N ARG A 114 4.02 -6.41 27.02
CA ARG A 114 3.24 -5.36 27.68
C ARG A 114 1.99 -5.91 28.38
N HIS A 115 1.20 -6.75 27.68
CA HIS A 115 -0.09 -7.22 28.19
C HIS A 115 0.06 -8.19 29.36
N PHE A 116 1.08 -9.06 29.33
CA PHE A 116 1.28 -10.11 30.34
C PHE A 116 2.45 -9.85 31.30
N GLY A 117 3.17 -8.72 31.17
CA GLY A 117 4.37 -8.44 31.98
C GLY A 117 5.50 -9.44 31.72
N LEU A 118 5.64 -9.91 30.46
CA LEU A 118 6.64 -10.90 30.06
C LEU A 118 7.88 -10.21 29.46
N HIS A 119 8.95 -10.99 29.29
CA HIS A 119 10.19 -10.58 28.63
C HIS A 119 10.55 -11.56 27.48
N THR A 120 9.55 -11.95 26.69
CA THR A 120 9.77 -12.82 25.53
C THR A 120 10.42 -12.05 24.39
N ASP A 121 11.26 -12.73 23.61
CA ASP A 121 11.82 -12.20 22.36
C ASP A 121 11.43 -13.10 21.18
N PHE A 122 10.70 -12.52 20.22
CA PHE A 122 10.29 -13.19 18.98
C PHE A 122 11.11 -12.69 17.79
N SER A 123 12.31 -12.17 18.03
CA SER A 123 13.20 -11.73 16.97
C SER A 123 13.64 -12.91 16.10
N THR A 124 13.61 -12.70 14.80
CA THR A 124 13.97 -13.70 13.79
C THR A 124 14.70 -13.05 12.62
N THR A 125 15.34 -13.87 11.81
CA THR A 125 16.04 -13.45 10.59
C THR A 125 15.49 -14.21 9.39
N VAL A 126 15.21 -13.50 8.29
CA VAL A 126 14.85 -14.17 7.03
C VAL A 126 16.11 -14.74 6.40
N LYS A 127 16.15 -16.06 6.26
CA LYS A 127 17.23 -16.77 5.59
C LYS A 127 16.99 -16.76 4.08
N HIS A 128 17.72 -15.92 3.37
CA HIS A 128 17.54 -15.69 1.94
C HIS A 128 17.79 -16.94 1.09
N GLU A 129 18.60 -17.87 1.57
CA GLU A 129 18.86 -19.15 0.93
C GLU A 129 17.64 -20.09 0.93
N LEU A 130 16.72 -19.93 1.86
CA LEU A 130 15.48 -20.71 1.93
C LEU A 130 14.36 -20.10 1.08
N VAL A 131 14.51 -18.88 0.58
CA VAL A 131 13.45 -18.18 -0.17
C VAL A 131 13.45 -18.63 -1.63
N ILE A 132 12.40 -19.36 -2.01
CA ILE A 132 12.20 -19.87 -3.38
C ILE A 132 11.75 -18.73 -4.30
N ASP A 133 10.81 -17.90 -3.85
CA ASP A 133 10.27 -16.78 -4.64
C ASP A 133 10.87 -15.43 -4.23
N LYS A 134 11.75 -14.92 -5.07
CA LYS A 134 12.40 -13.60 -4.92
C LYS A 134 11.73 -12.51 -5.75
N THR A 135 10.63 -12.81 -6.45
CA THR A 135 10.00 -11.86 -7.37
C THR A 135 9.18 -10.80 -6.63
N SER A 136 9.33 -9.56 -7.06
CA SER A 136 8.49 -8.45 -6.59
C SER A 136 7.19 -8.39 -7.41
N PRO A 137 6.00 -8.45 -6.77
CA PRO A 137 4.73 -8.34 -7.49
C PRO A 137 4.43 -6.94 -8.03
N ARG A 138 5.34 -5.97 -7.86
CA ARG A 138 5.09 -4.56 -8.19
C ARG A 138 5.74 -4.07 -9.49
N GLU A 139 6.28 -4.96 -10.33
CA GLU A 139 7.15 -4.60 -11.45
C GLU A 139 6.44 -4.16 -12.73
N PHE A 140 5.11 -4.30 -12.84
CA PHE A 140 4.42 -4.02 -14.09
C PHE A 140 3.54 -2.76 -14.05
N ALA A 141 3.85 -1.80 -14.93
CA ALA A 141 2.93 -0.74 -15.33
C ALA A 141 1.97 -1.27 -16.42
N LEU A 142 0.84 -0.62 -16.60
CA LEU A 142 0.11 -0.70 -17.88
C LEU A 142 0.85 0.15 -18.90
N SER A 143 0.95 -0.31 -20.14
CA SER A 143 1.49 0.51 -21.23
C SER A 143 0.50 1.60 -21.62
N LYS A 144 0.96 2.58 -22.40
CA LYS A 144 0.11 3.66 -22.94
C LYS A 144 -1.01 3.08 -23.82
N GLU A 145 -0.67 2.12 -24.67
CA GLU A 145 -1.61 1.42 -25.54
C GLU A 145 -2.68 0.67 -24.73
N GLU A 146 -2.27 -0.02 -23.65
CA GLU A 146 -3.20 -0.73 -22.75
C GLU A 146 -4.14 0.25 -22.03
N ILE A 147 -3.66 1.40 -21.61
CA ILE A 147 -4.49 2.46 -21.03
C ILE A 147 -5.50 2.97 -22.04
N GLU A 148 -5.07 3.25 -23.29
CA GLU A 148 -5.97 3.71 -24.35
C GLU A 148 -6.98 2.64 -24.78
N MET A 149 -6.60 1.37 -24.84
CA MET A 149 -7.53 0.26 -25.06
C MET A 149 -8.62 0.21 -23.97
N VAL A 150 -8.25 0.37 -22.70
CA VAL A 150 -9.24 0.40 -21.61
C VAL A 150 -10.13 1.63 -21.73
N LYS A 151 -9.58 2.83 -22.00
CA LYS A 151 -10.35 4.06 -22.20
C LYS A 151 -11.36 3.91 -23.34
N SER A 152 -10.93 3.46 -24.50
CA SER A 152 -11.78 3.29 -25.70
C SER A 152 -12.88 2.24 -25.49
N SER A 153 -12.67 1.28 -24.60
CA SER A 153 -13.67 0.27 -24.28
C SER A 153 -14.80 0.76 -23.34
N ILE A 154 -14.72 1.99 -22.82
CA ILE A 154 -15.72 2.54 -21.90
C ILE A 154 -16.88 3.14 -22.71
N VAL A 155 -17.86 2.31 -23.07
CA VAL A 155 -19.06 2.75 -23.77
C VAL A 155 -20.00 3.53 -22.85
N LYS A 156 -20.23 3.01 -21.63
CA LYS A 156 -21.07 3.66 -20.60
C LYS A 156 -20.23 3.89 -19.35
N PRO A 157 -19.95 5.17 -19.02
CA PRO A 157 -19.20 5.50 -17.81
C PRO A 157 -19.90 5.02 -16.53
N CYS A 158 -19.12 4.54 -15.58
CA CYS A 158 -19.56 4.20 -14.24
C CYS A 158 -18.50 4.67 -13.22
N ASN A 159 -18.83 4.65 -11.92
CA ASN A 159 -17.91 5.13 -10.89
C ASN A 159 -16.54 4.44 -10.93
N SER A 160 -16.49 3.14 -11.25
CA SER A 160 -15.22 2.40 -11.37
C SER A 160 -14.39 2.84 -12.59
N SER A 161 -15.03 3.06 -13.77
CA SER A 161 -14.33 3.57 -14.93
C SER A 161 -13.88 5.02 -14.75
N ASN A 162 -14.69 5.83 -14.09
CA ASN A 162 -14.34 7.21 -13.76
C ASN A 162 -13.13 7.27 -12.81
N TYR A 163 -13.07 6.37 -11.81
CA TYR A 163 -11.89 6.26 -10.97
C TYR A 163 -10.64 5.81 -11.74
N PHE A 164 -10.77 4.84 -12.65
CA PHE A 164 -9.68 4.43 -13.52
C PHE A 164 -9.13 5.62 -14.33
N LEU A 165 -10.01 6.35 -15.03
CA LEU A 165 -9.64 7.55 -15.77
C LEU A 165 -8.96 8.59 -14.88
N PHE A 166 -9.55 8.89 -13.74
CA PHE A 166 -8.98 9.83 -12.76
C PHE A 166 -7.59 9.40 -12.28
N SER A 167 -7.43 8.13 -11.94
CA SER A 167 -6.17 7.60 -11.42
C SER A 167 -5.06 7.58 -12.47
N SER A 168 -5.39 7.45 -13.78
CA SER A 168 -4.41 7.50 -14.87
C SER A 168 -3.76 8.88 -15.01
N PHE A 169 -4.37 9.95 -14.49
CA PHE A 169 -3.76 11.28 -14.43
C PHE A 169 -3.10 11.58 -13.08
N CYS A 170 -3.74 11.18 -11.97
CA CYS A 170 -3.35 11.60 -10.63
C CYS A 170 -2.42 10.65 -9.89
N ALA A 171 -2.15 9.47 -10.42
CA ALA A 171 -1.39 8.43 -9.72
C ALA A 171 -1.90 8.16 -8.29
N THR A 172 -3.23 8.15 -8.08
CA THR A 172 -3.85 7.94 -6.77
C THR A 172 -3.69 6.49 -6.30
N ARG A 173 -3.65 6.29 -4.99
CA ARG A 173 -3.76 4.94 -4.40
C ARG A 173 -5.21 4.48 -4.45
N ILE A 174 -5.42 3.18 -4.64
CA ILE A 174 -6.78 2.60 -4.70
C ILE A 174 -7.64 2.94 -3.46
N ASN A 175 -7.02 3.09 -2.29
CA ASN A 175 -7.74 3.47 -1.08
C ASN A 175 -8.33 4.89 -1.14
N SER A 176 -7.82 5.76 -2.01
CA SER A 176 -8.35 7.12 -2.17
C SER A 176 -9.74 7.13 -2.81
N VAL A 177 -10.13 6.06 -3.56
CA VAL A 177 -11.44 5.98 -4.19
C VAL A 177 -12.61 6.05 -3.20
N GLU A 178 -12.40 5.51 -2.00
CA GLU A 178 -13.43 5.45 -0.96
C GLU A 178 -13.57 6.76 -0.16
N LYS A 179 -12.62 7.69 -0.30
CA LYS A 179 -12.47 8.85 0.58
C LYS A 179 -12.63 10.20 -0.11
N LEU A 180 -12.27 10.29 -1.42
CA LEU A 180 -12.30 11.55 -2.16
C LEU A 180 -13.72 12.11 -2.24
N MET A 181 -13.87 13.39 -1.86
CA MET A 181 -15.11 14.15 -1.92
C MET A 181 -15.07 15.17 -3.08
N CYS A 182 -16.22 15.67 -3.51
CA CYS A 182 -16.29 16.68 -4.56
C CYS A 182 -15.54 17.95 -4.17
N ARG A 183 -15.58 18.38 -2.90
CA ARG A 183 -14.84 19.53 -2.36
C ARG A 183 -13.32 19.40 -2.37
N ASP A 184 -12.79 18.19 -2.60
CA ASP A 184 -11.36 17.97 -2.69
C ASP A 184 -10.79 18.35 -4.06
N LEU A 185 -11.63 18.77 -5.00
CA LEU A 185 -11.25 19.28 -6.30
C LEU A 185 -11.38 20.79 -6.38
N THR A 186 -10.30 21.46 -6.74
CA THR A 186 -10.28 22.91 -7.02
C THR A 186 -9.92 23.14 -8.48
N PHE A 187 -10.70 23.95 -9.17
CA PHE A 187 -10.55 24.23 -10.60
C PHE A 187 -9.85 25.59 -10.79
N GLY A 188 -8.72 25.57 -11.49
CA GLY A 188 -7.92 26.76 -11.82
C GLY A 188 -8.07 27.18 -13.29
N LYS A 189 -7.24 28.14 -13.69
CA LYS A 189 -7.09 28.58 -15.09
C LYS A 189 -6.39 27.50 -15.91
N ASP A 190 -6.44 27.61 -17.25
CA ASP A 190 -5.70 26.78 -18.20
C ASP A 190 -5.89 25.26 -17.97
N TYR A 191 -7.13 24.88 -17.68
CA TYR A 191 -7.51 23.49 -17.40
C TYR A 191 -6.79 22.84 -16.22
N ALA A 192 -6.30 23.65 -15.26
CA ALA A 192 -5.71 23.13 -14.06
C ALA A 192 -6.78 22.58 -13.11
N VAL A 193 -6.53 21.39 -12.55
CA VAL A 193 -7.31 20.81 -11.45
C VAL A 193 -6.37 20.44 -10.34
N THR A 194 -6.62 20.99 -9.17
CA THR A 194 -5.91 20.64 -7.94
C THR A 194 -6.74 19.64 -7.13
N VAL A 195 -6.14 18.51 -6.79
CA VAL A 195 -6.76 17.41 -6.05
C VAL A 195 -6.11 17.34 -4.67
N ARG A 196 -6.90 17.53 -3.62
CA ARG A 196 -6.46 17.35 -2.24
C ARG A 196 -6.78 15.93 -1.77
N ILE A 197 -5.77 15.16 -1.42
CA ILE A 197 -5.89 13.78 -0.94
C ILE A 197 -5.57 13.78 0.55
N LEU A 198 -6.61 13.60 1.36
CA LEU A 198 -6.51 13.55 2.80
C LEU A 198 -6.25 12.11 3.28
N ASP A 199 -5.53 11.99 4.39
CA ASP A 199 -5.27 10.70 5.04
C ASP A 199 -4.71 9.62 4.09
N ASP A 200 -3.77 9.99 3.22
CA ASP A 200 -3.06 9.01 2.39
C ASP A 200 -2.15 8.12 3.27
N LYS A 201 -1.40 7.22 2.69
CA LYS A 201 -0.58 6.25 3.43
C LYS A 201 0.24 6.91 4.54
N GLY A 202 -0.02 6.49 5.78
CA GLY A 202 0.64 7.01 6.98
C GLY A 202 -0.01 8.28 7.57
N GLY A 203 -1.25 8.62 7.15
CA GLY A 203 -1.99 9.77 7.68
C GLY A 203 -1.50 11.11 7.14
N ARG A 204 -0.80 11.12 6.00
CA ARG A 204 -0.29 12.34 5.37
C ARG A 204 -1.28 12.86 4.33
N ASP A 205 -1.49 14.16 4.36
CA ASP A 205 -2.22 14.85 3.30
C ASP A 205 -1.26 15.16 2.15
N ARG A 206 -1.76 15.17 0.94
CA ARG A 206 -1.02 15.64 -0.23
C ARG A 206 -1.93 16.33 -1.24
N THR A 207 -1.35 17.21 -2.00
CA THR A 207 -2.03 17.93 -3.07
C THR A 207 -1.35 17.60 -4.40
N ILE A 208 -2.16 17.38 -5.44
CA ILE A 208 -1.70 17.08 -6.79
C ILE A 208 -2.37 18.07 -7.73
N THR A 209 -1.59 18.78 -8.53
CA THR A 209 -2.14 19.62 -9.62
C THR A 209 -1.90 18.90 -10.95
N VAL A 210 -2.95 18.82 -11.77
CA VAL A 210 -2.92 18.30 -13.14
C VAL A 210 -3.43 19.40 -14.05
N GLN A 211 -2.64 19.77 -15.05
CA GLN A 211 -2.99 20.71 -16.09
C GLN A 211 -3.22 19.94 -17.39
N ASP A 212 -4.48 19.58 -17.63
CA ASP A 212 -4.90 18.76 -18.76
C ASP A 212 -6.37 18.96 -19.06
N LYS A 213 -6.71 19.17 -20.35
CA LYS A 213 -8.07 19.48 -20.79
C LYS A 213 -9.05 18.30 -20.61
N GLU A 214 -8.60 17.08 -20.86
CA GLU A 214 -9.46 15.88 -20.71
C GLU A 214 -9.71 15.61 -19.23
N PHE A 215 -8.68 15.70 -18.41
CA PHE A 215 -8.81 15.56 -16.97
C PHE A 215 -9.72 16.63 -16.36
N TYR A 216 -9.60 17.88 -16.82
CA TYR A 216 -10.47 18.96 -16.40
C TYR A 216 -11.93 18.66 -16.70
N LYS A 217 -12.24 18.22 -17.94
CA LYS A 217 -13.60 17.84 -18.37
C LYS A 217 -14.14 16.68 -17.54
N LEU A 218 -13.32 15.64 -17.31
CA LEU A 218 -13.67 14.52 -16.44
C LEU A 218 -14.02 15.01 -15.03
N CYS A 219 -13.18 15.80 -14.41
CA CYS A 219 -13.41 16.30 -13.06
C CYS A 219 -14.67 17.18 -12.97
N ARG A 220 -14.92 18.04 -13.97
CA ARG A 220 -16.16 18.83 -14.05
C ARG A 220 -17.39 17.94 -14.12
N SER A 221 -17.36 16.88 -14.93
CA SER A 221 -18.49 15.95 -15.01
C SER A 221 -18.71 15.17 -13.72
N LEU A 222 -17.62 14.84 -13.01
CA LEU A 222 -17.69 14.12 -11.73
C LEU A 222 -18.35 14.91 -10.61
N VAL A 223 -18.20 16.23 -10.59
CA VAL A 223 -18.77 17.11 -9.55
C VAL A 223 -20.09 17.76 -9.98
N SER A 224 -20.46 17.66 -11.27
CA SER A 224 -21.69 18.25 -11.79
C SER A 224 -22.91 17.75 -11.01
N ASN A 225 -23.73 18.68 -10.52
CA ASN A 225 -24.95 18.40 -9.77
C ASN A 225 -24.76 17.60 -8.47
N LYS A 226 -23.55 17.62 -7.90
CA LYS A 226 -23.26 16.98 -6.61
C LYS A 226 -23.01 18.01 -5.53
N ASN A 227 -23.41 17.65 -4.31
CA ASN A 227 -23.03 18.40 -3.12
C ASN A 227 -21.51 18.30 -2.91
N PRO A 228 -20.81 19.38 -2.50
CA PRO A 228 -19.37 19.36 -2.17
C PRO A 228 -18.97 18.24 -1.22
N ASP A 229 -19.82 17.87 -0.27
CA ASP A 229 -19.57 16.80 0.70
C ASP A 229 -19.91 15.39 0.20
N SER A 230 -20.37 15.27 -1.03
CA SER A 230 -20.60 13.96 -1.65
C SER A 230 -19.30 13.27 -2.02
N LEU A 231 -19.27 11.94 -1.88
CA LEU A 231 -18.15 11.13 -2.36
C LEU A 231 -18.02 11.25 -3.88
N LEU A 232 -16.82 11.57 -4.36
CA LEU A 232 -16.54 11.84 -5.77
C LEU A 232 -16.94 10.67 -6.69
N PHE A 233 -16.70 9.44 -6.24
CA PHE A 233 -17.00 8.21 -6.98
C PHE A 233 -18.19 7.43 -6.40
N GLY A 234 -19.12 8.12 -5.74
CA GLY A 234 -20.37 7.52 -5.27
C GLY A 234 -20.22 6.37 -4.26
N GLY A 235 -19.12 6.36 -3.50
CA GLY A 235 -18.90 5.38 -2.42
C GLY A 235 -18.53 3.98 -2.89
N ILE A 236 -18.04 3.81 -4.13
CA ILE A 236 -17.54 2.50 -4.57
C ILE A 236 -16.39 2.03 -3.67
N LYS A 237 -16.34 0.71 -3.45
CA LYS A 237 -15.27 0.07 -2.69
C LYS A 237 -14.05 -0.19 -3.58
N LYS A 238 -12.86 -0.12 -2.99
CA LYS A 238 -11.58 -0.42 -3.67
C LYS A 238 -11.58 -1.75 -4.41
N ASP A 239 -12.20 -2.78 -3.81
CA ASP A 239 -12.27 -4.11 -4.42
C ASP A 239 -13.19 -4.12 -5.66
N SER A 240 -14.23 -3.29 -5.67
CA SER A 240 -15.11 -3.14 -6.85
C SER A 240 -14.38 -2.45 -7.99
N ALA A 241 -13.60 -1.40 -7.71
CA ALA A 241 -12.77 -0.72 -8.70
C ALA A 241 -11.68 -1.66 -9.25
N ASN A 242 -11.01 -2.45 -8.40
CA ASN A 242 -10.03 -3.44 -8.85
C ASN A 242 -10.67 -4.53 -9.71
N ARG A 243 -11.80 -5.09 -9.29
CA ARG A 243 -12.53 -6.12 -10.05
C ARG A 243 -12.99 -5.60 -11.41
N TRP A 244 -13.47 -4.36 -11.48
CA TRP A 244 -13.87 -3.74 -12.74
C TRP A 244 -12.70 -3.69 -13.72
N LEU A 245 -11.55 -3.15 -13.29
CA LEU A 245 -10.36 -3.04 -14.13
C LEU A 245 -9.85 -4.41 -14.59
N ASN A 246 -9.73 -5.37 -13.68
CA ASN A 246 -9.24 -6.73 -14.00
C ASN A 246 -10.16 -7.43 -15.02
N ARG A 247 -11.50 -7.33 -14.86
CA ARG A 247 -12.44 -7.87 -15.86
C ARG A 247 -12.31 -7.19 -17.20
N ARG A 248 -12.06 -5.87 -17.23
CA ARG A 248 -11.89 -5.12 -18.47
C ARG A 248 -10.62 -5.54 -19.18
N LEU A 249 -9.49 -5.59 -18.50
CA LEU A 249 -8.21 -6.06 -19.04
C LEU A 249 -8.32 -7.47 -19.61
N HIS A 250 -8.97 -8.38 -18.89
CA HIS A 250 -9.21 -9.75 -19.35
C HIS A 250 -10.03 -9.77 -20.66
N ARG A 251 -11.14 -9.01 -20.74
CA ARG A 251 -11.98 -8.95 -21.95
C ARG A 251 -11.25 -8.37 -23.17
N LEU A 252 -10.27 -7.49 -22.94
CA LEU A 252 -9.47 -6.89 -24.00
C LEU A 252 -8.28 -7.77 -24.40
N GLY A 253 -8.16 -8.98 -23.87
CA GLY A 253 -7.04 -9.86 -24.16
C GLY A 253 -5.69 -9.34 -23.66
N VAL A 254 -5.71 -8.33 -22.79
CA VAL A 254 -4.50 -7.83 -22.15
C VAL A 254 -3.99 -8.92 -21.24
N THR A 255 -2.93 -9.61 -21.70
CA THR A 255 -2.36 -10.77 -21.01
C THR A 255 -1.81 -10.32 -19.67
N VAL A 256 -2.57 -10.62 -18.63
CA VAL A 256 -2.08 -10.48 -17.28
C VAL A 256 -1.00 -11.54 -17.13
N LYS A 257 0.27 -11.13 -17.08
CA LYS A 257 1.35 -12.06 -16.70
C LYS A 257 1.01 -12.56 -15.28
N SER A 258 0.39 -13.71 -15.19
CA SER A 258 0.16 -14.39 -13.92
C SER A 258 1.44 -15.11 -13.56
N GLN A 259 1.92 -14.91 -12.36
CA GLN A 259 2.95 -15.74 -11.76
C GLN A 259 2.25 -16.64 -10.75
N THR A 260 2.45 -17.93 -10.86
CA THR A 260 1.94 -18.88 -9.87
C THR A 260 2.95 -18.93 -8.74
N ILE A 261 2.56 -18.40 -7.59
CA ILE A 261 3.37 -18.47 -6.36
C ILE A 261 2.59 -19.32 -5.37
N GLY A 262 3.18 -20.43 -4.93
CA GLY A 262 2.52 -21.36 -3.98
C GLY A 262 1.16 -21.86 -4.47
N GLY A 263 0.99 -22.12 -5.76
CA GLY A 263 -0.27 -22.60 -6.35
C GLY A 263 -1.35 -21.53 -6.55
N LYS A 264 -1.10 -20.28 -6.17
CA LYS A 264 -2.04 -19.14 -6.41
C LYS A 264 -1.58 -18.29 -7.58
N ALA A 265 -2.46 -18.06 -8.54
CA ALA A 265 -2.22 -17.08 -9.59
C ALA A 265 -2.22 -15.66 -8.99
N ILE A 266 -1.09 -14.97 -9.08
CA ILE A 266 -0.97 -13.56 -8.68
C ILE A 266 -1.11 -12.71 -9.93
N PHE A 267 -2.20 -11.97 -10.01
CA PHE A 267 -2.43 -11.03 -11.10
C PHE A 267 -1.62 -9.76 -10.84
N LYS A 268 -0.61 -9.54 -11.67
CA LYS A 268 0.32 -8.40 -11.53
C LYS A 268 -0.23 -7.07 -12.05
N ARG A 269 -1.46 -7.02 -12.58
CA ARG A 269 -2.10 -5.84 -13.15
C ARG A 269 -3.38 -5.49 -12.39
N GLY A 270 -3.50 -4.26 -11.99
CA GLY A 270 -4.64 -3.69 -11.26
C GLY A 270 -4.44 -2.18 -11.14
N ASN A 271 -5.18 -1.52 -10.26
CA ASN A 271 -5.06 -0.06 -10.08
C ASN A 271 -3.65 0.40 -9.67
N HIS A 272 -2.81 -0.47 -9.10
CA HIS A 272 -1.41 -0.14 -8.85
C HIS A 272 -0.59 0.02 -10.13
N SER A 273 -0.87 -0.79 -11.16
CA SER A 273 -0.23 -0.66 -12.48
C SER A 273 -0.68 0.61 -13.23
N VAL A 274 -1.93 1.04 -13.03
CA VAL A 274 -2.41 2.37 -13.50
C VAL A 274 -1.65 3.50 -12.81
N ARG A 275 -1.47 3.39 -11.49
CA ARG A 275 -0.68 4.37 -10.73
C ARG A 275 0.76 4.43 -11.20
N LYS A 276 1.36 3.27 -11.50
CA LYS A 276 2.73 3.18 -12.02
C LYS A 276 2.83 3.85 -13.39
N PHE A 277 1.91 3.57 -14.31
CA PHE A 277 1.80 4.27 -15.59
C PHE A 277 1.72 5.79 -15.40
N ALA A 278 0.76 6.27 -14.60
CA ALA A 278 0.54 7.70 -14.41
C ALA A 278 1.78 8.45 -13.86
N ILE A 279 2.59 7.79 -13.03
CA ILE A 279 3.81 8.41 -12.52
C ILE A 279 4.96 8.37 -13.51
N GLN A 280 5.02 7.34 -14.36
CA GLN A 280 5.99 7.26 -15.46
C GLN A 280 5.73 8.37 -16.48
N GLU A 281 4.47 8.55 -16.91
CA GLU A 281 4.06 9.63 -17.80
C GLU A 281 4.37 11.02 -17.20
N TYR A 282 4.06 11.20 -15.92
CA TYR A 282 4.38 12.44 -15.23
C TYR A 282 5.88 12.70 -15.18
N CYS A 283 6.69 11.72 -14.80
CA CYS A 283 8.13 11.84 -14.72
C CYS A 283 8.74 12.17 -16.09
N GLN A 284 8.29 11.49 -17.16
CA GLN A 284 8.74 11.77 -18.52
C GLN A 284 8.39 13.19 -18.97
N LYS A 285 7.18 13.65 -18.66
CA LYS A 285 6.75 15.02 -18.96
C LYS A 285 7.61 16.06 -18.24
N GLN A 286 7.89 15.84 -16.94
CA GLN A 286 8.77 16.73 -16.17
C GLN A 286 10.20 16.72 -16.70
N TYR A 287 10.73 15.55 -17.05
CA TYR A 287 12.06 15.41 -17.65
C TYR A 287 12.21 16.24 -18.92
N ASN A 288 11.23 16.14 -19.85
CA ASN A 288 11.24 16.92 -21.09
C ASN A 288 11.17 18.43 -20.80
N LEU A 289 10.31 18.84 -19.86
CA LEU A 289 10.17 20.25 -19.46
C LEU A 289 11.51 20.80 -18.92
N TYR A 290 12.22 20.05 -18.09
CA TYR A 290 13.52 20.47 -17.55
C TYR A 290 14.62 20.53 -18.63
N LEU A 291 14.58 19.65 -19.62
CA LEU A 291 15.46 19.77 -20.79
C LEU A 291 15.19 21.05 -21.58
N GLU A 292 13.91 21.38 -21.84
CA GLU A 292 13.49 22.63 -22.49
C GLU A 292 13.92 23.88 -21.70
N GLN A 293 14.01 23.77 -20.38
CA GLN A 293 14.53 24.81 -19.49
C GLN A 293 16.05 24.90 -19.46
N GLY A 294 16.76 24.04 -20.20
CA GLY A 294 18.22 24.05 -20.32
C GLY A 294 18.99 23.26 -19.27
N LEU A 295 18.33 22.40 -18.48
CA LEU A 295 19.04 21.52 -17.55
C LEU A 295 19.76 20.43 -18.34
N SER A 296 20.93 19.99 -17.80
CA SER A 296 21.59 18.79 -18.34
C SER A 296 20.70 17.55 -18.19
N PRO A 297 20.85 16.50 -19.03
CA PRO A 297 20.03 15.28 -18.95
C PRO A 297 20.03 14.64 -17.56
N ASP A 298 21.17 14.59 -16.88
CA ASP A 298 21.27 14.01 -15.53
C ASP A 298 20.56 14.87 -14.48
N ALA A 299 20.69 16.19 -14.56
CA ALA A 299 20.00 17.12 -13.68
C ALA A 299 18.49 17.08 -13.90
N ALA A 300 18.03 17.09 -15.16
CA ALA A 300 16.62 16.99 -15.54
C ALA A 300 15.99 15.68 -15.03
N LYS A 301 16.70 14.54 -15.20
CA LYS A 301 16.28 13.24 -14.68
C LYS A 301 16.15 13.23 -13.15
N SER A 302 17.19 13.71 -12.45
CA SER A 302 17.19 13.77 -10.99
C SER A 302 16.03 14.62 -10.45
N GLN A 303 15.77 15.78 -11.07
CA GLN A 303 14.67 16.66 -10.65
C GLN A 303 13.30 16.05 -10.95
N ALA A 304 13.12 15.45 -12.12
CA ALA A 304 11.86 14.77 -12.49
C ALA A 304 11.55 13.57 -11.56
N GLU A 305 12.56 12.80 -11.18
CA GLU A 305 12.41 11.71 -10.20
C GLU A 305 12.03 12.24 -8.81
N LYS A 306 12.61 13.35 -8.39
CA LYS A 306 12.26 14.01 -7.12
C LYS A 306 10.81 14.49 -7.10
N ASP A 307 10.36 15.13 -8.17
CA ASP A 307 8.99 15.60 -8.31
C ASP A 307 7.99 14.43 -8.35
N ALA A 308 8.36 13.34 -9.02
CA ALA A 308 7.58 12.11 -9.02
C ALA A 308 7.45 11.50 -7.60
N CYS A 309 8.51 11.55 -6.79
CA CYS A 309 8.47 11.15 -5.38
C CYS A 309 7.50 12.00 -4.56
N ILE A 310 7.55 13.32 -4.73
CA ILE A 310 6.65 14.27 -4.07
C ILE A 310 5.20 13.96 -4.48
N ARG A 311 4.95 13.80 -5.78
CA ARG A 311 3.63 13.45 -6.33
C ARG A 311 3.09 12.14 -5.78
N LEU A 312 3.96 11.15 -5.53
CA LEU A 312 3.59 9.89 -4.89
C LEU A 312 3.34 10.01 -3.37
N GLY A 313 3.70 11.14 -2.74
CA GLY A 313 3.58 11.35 -1.29
C GLY A 313 4.66 10.63 -0.48
N HIS A 314 5.88 10.49 -1.05
CA HIS A 314 7.03 9.86 -0.38
C HIS A 314 7.97 10.85 0.33
N GLY A 315 7.60 12.13 0.39
CA GLY A 315 8.37 13.22 1.05
C GLY A 315 9.20 14.03 0.07
N SER A 316 9.72 15.17 0.56
CA SER A 316 10.48 16.14 -0.25
C SER A 316 11.91 15.71 -0.54
N GLU A 317 12.48 14.83 0.28
CA GLU A 317 13.87 14.38 0.14
C GLU A 317 14.05 13.24 -0.87
N GLY A 318 12.96 12.74 -1.44
CA GLY A 318 12.96 11.69 -2.48
C GLY A 318 13.54 10.35 -1.98
N ARG A 319 12.70 9.33 -1.95
CA ARG A 319 13.18 7.96 -1.71
C ARG A 319 13.55 7.33 -3.04
N SER A 320 14.83 7.46 -3.42
CA SER A 320 15.38 6.94 -4.69
C SER A 320 15.14 5.42 -4.86
N ASP A 321 15.13 4.67 -3.77
CA ASP A 321 14.81 3.24 -3.74
C ASP A 321 13.36 2.96 -4.20
N ILE A 322 12.41 3.79 -3.78
CA ILE A 322 11.00 3.62 -4.14
C ILE A 322 10.74 4.09 -5.57
N ILE A 323 11.28 5.24 -5.98
CA ILE A 323 11.02 5.77 -7.33
C ILE A 323 11.56 4.83 -8.40
N LYS A 324 12.71 4.19 -8.18
CA LYS A 324 13.27 3.17 -9.09
C LYS A 324 12.28 2.04 -9.36
N ILE A 325 11.52 1.59 -8.35
CA ILE A 325 10.47 0.56 -8.51
C ILE A 325 9.33 1.05 -9.41
N TYR A 326 8.98 2.34 -9.30
CA TYR A 326 7.91 2.92 -10.14
C TYR A 326 8.38 3.18 -11.58
N LEU A 327 9.63 3.58 -11.77
CA LEU A 327 10.18 3.94 -13.09
C LEU A 327 10.82 2.75 -13.81
N SER A 328 11.08 1.61 -13.14
CA SER A 328 11.55 0.41 -13.82
C SER A 328 10.54 0.00 -14.90
N ALA A 329 10.99 -0.07 -16.14
CA ALA A 329 10.22 -0.66 -17.21
C ALA A 329 9.95 -2.13 -16.85
N GLY A 330 8.68 -2.50 -16.78
CA GLY A 330 8.32 -3.90 -16.70
C GLY A 330 8.73 -4.55 -18.01
N SER A 331 9.79 -5.33 -18.00
CA SER A 331 10.19 -6.20 -19.09
C SER A 331 9.17 -7.31 -19.31
#